data_6d48a632b271f6f7d01ce87179f2ab67
#
_entry.id   6d48a632b271f6f7d01ce87179f2ab67
#
_cell.length_a   1.000
_cell.length_b   1.000
_cell.length_c   1.000
_cell.angle_alpha   90.00
_cell.angle_beta   90.00
_cell.angle_gamma   90.00
#
_symmetry.space_group_name_H-M   'P 1'
#
loop_
_entity.id
_entity.type
_entity.pdbx_description
1 polymer ?
#
loop_
_entity_poly.entity_id
_entity_poly.type
_entity_poly.pdbx_seq_one_letter_code
_entity_poly.pdbx_strand_id
1 'polypeptide(L)'
;MWEWGAFYERHVGESSLLYDSGSLCQTRNFIREIVFKPDNFVTPVHLRCVILSYSVQVVCMANKDIIVIGASFGGVEALKMLVSGLPKGFHASVFLVQHRTSHAPSLLPEILMKAGPLPASSPADFEPIEQGHIYVAPPGYHMILERGLVRLMRGPKESRARPASDALFRSAAYAYGLRVVGVVLTGLLKDGTAGLWAVKDRGGTAIVQDPEEAIAPSMPQSALQNVAVDYCLPLGEIAPLLAQLASTPTS
;
A
#
# COMPACT_ATOMS: atom_id res chain seq x y z
N MET A 1 25.05 -23.19 8.34
CA MET A 1 26.10 -22.40 9.00
C MET A 1 25.99 -21.02 8.39
N TRP A 2 25.39 -20.06 9.10
CA TRP A 2 25.12 -18.69 8.60
C TRP A 2 26.13 -17.80 9.29
N GLU A 3 27.10 -17.26 8.54
CA GLU A 3 28.04 -16.25 9.02
C GLU A 3 27.34 -14.88 9.00
N TRP A 4 27.33 -14.21 10.17
CA TRP A 4 26.80 -12.87 10.38
C TRP A 4 27.86 -11.85 9.93
N GLY A 5 27.56 -11.06 8.91
CA GLY A 5 28.38 -9.94 8.49
C GLY A 5 28.42 -8.82 9.55
N ALA A 6 29.53 -8.11 9.60
CA ALA A 6 29.96 -7.18 10.64
C ALA A 6 28.97 -6.06 10.96
N PHE A 7 28.72 -5.86 12.27
CA PHE A 7 27.99 -4.73 12.84
C PHE A 7 28.88 -3.48 12.84
N TYR A 8 28.34 -2.36 12.36
CA TYR A 8 28.98 -1.05 12.51
C TYR A 8 28.10 -0.18 13.40
N GLU A 9 28.60 0.14 14.61
CA GLU A 9 27.96 1.06 15.57
C GLU A 9 28.47 2.48 15.34
N ARG A 10 27.58 3.42 15.07
CA ARG A 10 27.92 4.84 15.07
C ARG A 10 27.28 5.51 16.28
N HIS A 11 28.10 5.99 17.20
CA HIS A 11 27.67 6.83 18.32
C HIS A 11 27.33 8.24 17.81
N VAL A 12 26.12 8.70 18.07
CA VAL A 12 25.72 10.08 17.88
C VAL A 12 25.52 10.72 19.24
N GLY A 13 26.50 11.56 19.62
CA GLY A 13 26.42 12.67 20.58
C GLY A 13 25.95 12.37 22.01
N GLU A 14 26.87 12.32 22.96
CA GLU A 14 26.62 12.51 24.41
C GLU A 14 26.28 13.99 24.66
N SER A 15 25.08 14.26 25.18
CA SER A 15 24.82 15.51 25.90
C SER A 15 24.84 15.21 27.41
N SER A 16 25.93 15.64 28.07
CA SER A 16 26.07 15.62 29.53
C SER A 16 25.05 16.56 30.16
N LEU A 17 24.23 16.04 31.09
CA LEU A 17 23.47 16.83 32.04
C LEU A 17 23.85 16.41 33.46
N LEU A 18 24.26 17.40 34.24
CA LEU A 18 24.64 17.36 35.65
C LEU A 18 23.47 16.86 36.51
N TYR A 19 23.78 16.02 37.48
CA TYR A 19 22.86 15.57 38.52
C TYR A 19 22.60 16.68 39.51
N ASP A 20 21.32 16.95 39.79
CA ASP A 20 20.91 17.55 41.06
C ASP A 20 19.85 16.64 41.71
N SER A 21 20.00 16.46 43.01
CA SER A 21 19.30 15.50 43.85
C SER A 21 17.90 15.99 44.19
N GLY A 22 16.89 15.32 43.65
CA GLY A 22 15.49 15.50 44.09
C GLY A 22 14.44 15.09 43.07
N SER A 23 13.93 13.87 43.27
CA SER A 23 12.62 13.35 42.82
C SER A 23 12.18 13.54 41.38
N LEU A 24 11.83 12.43 40.80
CA LEU A 24 11.02 12.09 39.63
C LEU A 24 11.81 11.36 38.53
N CYS A 25 11.52 10.07 38.47
CA CYS A 25 11.95 9.17 37.42
C CYS A 25 11.41 9.63 36.05
N GLN A 26 12.23 10.35 35.29
CA GLN A 26 11.97 10.59 33.87
C GLN A 26 12.67 9.50 33.07
N THR A 27 11.89 8.61 32.50
CA THR A 27 12.34 7.62 31.53
C THR A 27 12.88 8.32 30.29
N ARG A 28 14.19 8.20 30.06
CA ARG A 28 14.82 8.68 28.82
C ARG A 28 14.60 7.68 27.70
N ASN A 29 13.93 8.12 26.66
CA ASN A 29 13.85 7.41 25.39
C ASN A 29 15.20 7.57 24.66
N PHE A 30 15.96 6.47 24.52
CA PHE A 30 17.12 6.43 23.63
C PHE A 30 16.68 6.00 22.25
N ILE A 31 16.83 6.88 21.28
CA ILE A 31 16.67 6.53 19.86
C ILE A 31 18.05 6.10 19.36
N ARG A 32 18.20 4.82 19.02
CA ARG A 32 19.38 4.33 18.28
C ARG A 32 18.96 4.08 16.82
N GLU A 33 19.64 4.72 15.91
CA GLU A 33 19.47 4.50 14.48
C GLU A 33 20.42 3.36 14.06
N ILE A 34 19.87 2.22 13.68
CA ILE A 34 20.65 1.09 13.15
C ILE A 34 20.50 1.11 11.64
N VAL A 35 21.59 1.39 10.93
CA VAL A 35 21.63 1.36 9.47
C VAL A 35 22.13 -0.01 9.02
N PHE A 36 21.26 -0.80 8.40
CA PHE A 36 21.67 -2.02 7.74
C PHE A 36 22.11 -1.71 6.31
N LYS A 37 23.33 -2.06 5.95
CA LYS A 37 23.75 -2.15 4.55
C LYS A 37 23.66 -3.62 4.12
N PRO A 38 22.68 -4.03 3.32
CA PRO A 38 22.75 -5.29 2.63
C PRO A 38 23.75 -5.16 1.47
N ASP A 39 24.72 -6.04 1.41
CA ASP A 39 25.63 -6.13 0.28
C ASP A 39 24.82 -6.41 -0.99
N ASN A 40 24.97 -5.50 -1.97
CA ASN A 40 24.54 -5.61 -3.38
C ASN A 40 23.07 -5.40 -3.79
N PHE A 41 22.22 -4.64 -3.07
CA PHE A 41 21.00 -4.11 -3.69
C PHE A 41 20.74 -2.66 -3.28
N VAL A 42 20.64 -1.78 -4.28
CA VAL A 42 20.50 -0.32 -4.16
C VAL A 42 19.05 0.05 -3.97
N THR A 43 18.56 0.04 -2.73
CA THR A 43 17.47 0.91 -2.28
C THR A 43 17.66 1.20 -0.80
N PRO A 44 17.76 2.46 -0.37
CA PRO A 44 17.86 2.78 1.05
C PRO A 44 16.51 2.55 1.74
N VAL A 45 16.39 1.45 2.46
CA VAL A 45 15.29 1.27 3.42
C VAL A 45 15.68 2.00 4.70
N HIS A 46 15.08 3.16 4.95
CA HIS A 46 15.23 3.85 6.23
C HIS A 46 14.45 3.10 7.31
N LEU A 47 15.16 2.29 8.09
CA LEU A 47 14.63 1.59 9.26
C LEU A 47 14.88 2.46 10.49
N ARG A 48 13.84 3.02 11.11
CA ARG A 48 13.92 3.68 12.41
C ARG A 48 13.46 2.70 13.49
N CYS A 49 14.36 2.31 14.38
CA CYS A 49 14.05 1.47 15.55
C CYS A 49 13.88 2.32 16.79
N VAL A 50 12.76 2.19 17.49
CA VAL A 50 12.54 2.77 18.82
C VAL A 50 12.66 1.64 19.84
N ILE A 51 13.63 1.72 20.74
CA ILE A 51 13.81 0.75 21.82
C ILE A 51 13.07 1.25 23.06
N LEU A 52 11.98 0.60 23.43
CA LEU A 52 11.29 0.81 24.70
C LEU A 52 11.77 -0.23 25.71
N SER A 53 12.05 0.19 26.94
CA SER A 53 12.60 -0.64 28.01
C SER A 53 11.73 -1.86 28.32
N TYR A 54 12.38 -3.03 28.49
CA TYR A 54 11.92 -4.38 28.87
C TYR A 54 11.42 -5.33 27.80
N SER A 55 11.25 -4.91 26.57
CA SER A 55 11.21 -5.83 25.42
C SER A 55 11.69 -5.04 24.20
N VAL A 56 12.73 -5.54 23.52
CA VAL A 56 13.15 -4.93 22.24
C VAL A 56 12.10 -5.28 21.20
N GLN A 57 11.06 -4.48 21.11
CA GLN A 57 10.16 -4.51 19.98
C GLN A 57 10.78 -3.64 18.89
N VAL A 58 11.40 -4.28 17.91
CA VAL A 58 11.81 -3.60 16.68
C VAL A 58 10.54 -3.25 15.90
N VAL A 59 10.02 -2.06 16.17
CA VAL A 59 8.93 -1.52 15.35
C VAL A 59 9.54 -1.04 14.04
N CYS A 60 9.41 -1.86 13.02
CA CYS A 60 9.81 -1.50 11.66
C CYS A 60 8.85 -0.44 11.15
N MET A 61 9.27 0.83 11.15
CA MET A 61 8.51 1.95 10.60
C MET A 61 8.54 1.85 9.07
N ALA A 62 7.56 1.18 8.47
CA ALA A 62 7.44 1.09 7.02
C ALA A 62 6.41 2.11 6.52
N ASN A 63 6.79 2.98 5.59
CA ASN A 63 5.83 3.87 4.93
C ASN A 63 4.78 3.03 4.17
N LYS A 64 3.55 3.50 4.14
CA LYS A 64 2.47 2.90 3.36
C LYS A 64 2.58 3.37 1.89
N ASP A 65 3.50 2.78 1.14
CA ASP A 65 3.89 3.25 -0.19
C ASP A 65 3.48 2.32 -1.34
N ILE A 66 2.76 1.22 -1.04
CA ILE A 66 2.15 0.32 -2.02
C ILE A 66 0.64 0.35 -1.86
N ILE A 67 -0.04 1.02 -2.78
CA ILE A 67 -1.50 1.17 -2.74
C ILE A 67 -2.12 0.33 -3.84
N VAL A 68 -2.98 -0.61 -3.46
CA VAL A 68 -3.70 -1.49 -4.39
C VAL A 68 -5.20 -1.20 -4.31
N ILE A 69 -5.83 -0.94 -5.46
CA ILE A 69 -7.22 -0.51 -5.54
C ILE A 69 -8.01 -1.42 -6.48
N GLY A 70 -9.15 -1.92 -6.00
CA GLY A 70 -10.10 -2.70 -6.77
C GLY A 70 -11.40 -1.96 -6.98
N ALA A 71 -11.85 -1.89 -8.23
CA ALA A 71 -13.12 -1.27 -8.61
C ALA A 71 -13.80 -2.01 -9.77
N SER A 72 -15.13 -1.84 -9.91
CA SER A 72 -15.91 -2.48 -10.96
C SER A 72 -16.99 -1.56 -11.50
N PHE A 73 -18.26 -1.88 -11.33
CA PHE A 73 -19.37 -1.05 -11.80
C PHE A 73 -19.38 0.30 -11.07
N GLY A 74 -19.41 1.41 -11.82
CA GLY A 74 -19.26 2.77 -11.27
C GLY A 74 -17.81 3.17 -10.97
N GLY A 75 -16.85 2.24 -11.12
CA GLY A 75 -15.47 2.41 -10.68
C GLY A 75 -14.68 3.47 -11.45
N VAL A 76 -14.98 3.72 -12.73
CA VAL A 76 -14.26 4.74 -13.51
C VAL A 76 -14.44 6.13 -12.91
N GLU A 77 -15.66 6.50 -12.55
CA GLU A 77 -15.94 7.81 -11.94
C GLU A 77 -15.36 7.87 -10.51
N ALA A 78 -15.46 6.78 -9.74
CA ALA A 78 -14.83 6.69 -8.41
C ALA A 78 -13.31 6.84 -8.49
N LEU A 79 -12.65 6.19 -9.43
CA LEU A 79 -11.20 6.29 -9.65
C LEU A 79 -10.78 7.70 -10.09
N LYS A 80 -11.55 8.36 -10.96
CA LYS A 80 -11.30 9.76 -11.35
C LYS A 80 -11.33 10.69 -10.14
N MET A 81 -12.36 10.58 -9.29
CA MET A 81 -12.49 11.39 -8.09
C MET A 81 -11.33 11.13 -7.12
N LEU A 82 -11.01 9.86 -6.86
CA LEU A 82 -9.91 9.50 -5.98
C LEU A 82 -8.57 10.06 -6.49
N VAL A 83 -8.24 9.85 -7.77
CA VAL A 83 -6.97 10.29 -8.35
C VAL A 83 -6.85 11.81 -8.39
N SER A 84 -7.96 12.54 -8.61
CA SER A 84 -7.97 14.01 -8.57
C SER A 84 -7.62 14.58 -7.18
N GLY A 85 -7.87 13.83 -6.11
CA GLY A 85 -7.55 14.20 -4.73
C GLY A 85 -6.13 13.86 -4.29
N LEU A 86 -5.34 13.14 -5.09
CA LEU A 86 -3.95 12.81 -4.75
C LEU A 86 -3.02 14.00 -4.99
N PRO A 87 -2.01 14.25 -4.13
CA PRO A 87 -1.06 15.36 -4.31
C PRO A 87 -0.04 15.06 -5.42
N LYS A 88 0.51 16.13 -6.07
CA LYS A 88 1.57 16.00 -7.09
C LYS A 88 2.83 15.26 -6.59
N GLY A 89 3.18 15.42 -5.32
CA GLY A 89 4.34 14.76 -4.69
C GLY A 89 3.96 13.50 -3.94
N PHE A 90 3.03 12.70 -4.45
CA PHE A 90 2.58 11.48 -3.79
C PHE A 90 3.67 10.42 -3.73
N HIS A 91 4.12 10.05 -2.55
CA HIS A 91 5.26 9.14 -2.32
C HIS A 91 4.88 7.65 -2.29
N ALA A 92 3.83 7.26 -2.98
CA ALA A 92 3.41 5.85 -3.09
C ALA A 92 3.18 5.47 -4.56
N SER A 93 3.32 4.18 -4.85
CA SER A 93 2.93 3.58 -6.13
C SER A 93 1.50 3.07 -6.03
N VAL A 94 0.68 3.36 -7.03
CA VAL A 94 -0.75 3.00 -7.06
C VAL A 94 -1.00 1.96 -8.14
N PHE A 95 -1.63 0.86 -7.77
CA PHE A 95 -1.96 -0.26 -8.67
C PHE A 95 -3.47 -0.44 -8.71
N LEU A 96 -4.05 -0.38 -9.92
CA LEU A 96 -5.49 -0.38 -10.11
C LEU A 96 -5.95 -1.61 -10.88
N VAL A 97 -7.00 -2.25 -10.37
CA VAL A 97 -7.83 -3.19 -11.12
C VAL A 97 -9.22 -2.58 -11.29
N GLN A 98 -9.59 -2.35 -12.56
CA GLN A 98 -10.95 -2.00 -12.97
C GLN A 98 -11.51 -3.11 -13.84
N HIS A 99 -12.57 -3.76 -13.40
CA HIS A 99 -13.22 -4.79 -14.20
C HIS A 99 -13.83 -4.21 -15.49
N ARG A 100 -13.60 -4.91 -16.58
CA ARG A 100 -14.13 -4.54 -17.90
C ARG A 100 -14.59 -5.78 -18.65
N THR A 101 -15.64 -5.60 -19.45
CA THR A 101 -16.19 -6.66 -20.32
C THR A 101 -15.51 -6.73 -21.68
N SER A 102 -14.77 -5.70 -22.09
CA SER A 102 -14.11 -5.61 -23.40
C SER A 102 -12.65 -6.01 -23.33
N HIS A 103 -12.16 -6.70 -24.37
CA HIS A 103 -10.73 -6.99 -24.58
C HIS A 103 -9.98 -5.86 -25.31
N ALA A 104 -10.67 -4.78 -25.68
CA ALA A 104 -10.04 -3.61 -26.29
C ALA A 104 -9.05 -2.93 -25.34
N PRO A 105 -8.00 -2.27 -25.85
CA PRO A 105 -7.08 -1.48 -25.04
C PRO A 105 -7.82 -0.55 -24.08
N SER A 106 -7.28 -0.38 -22.88
CA SER A 106 -7.90 0.44 -21.85
C SER A 106 -7.54 1.90 -22.10
N LEU A 107 -8.52 2.78 -22.21
CA LEU A 107 -8.34 4.23 -22.17
C LEU A 107 -8.29 4.76 -20.72
N LEU A 108 -8.34 3.86 -19.73
CA LEU A 108 -8.38 4.27 -18.33
C LEU A 108 -7.10 5.03 -17.90
N PRO A 109 -5.88 4.64 -18.30
CA PRO A 109 -4.69 5.44 -17.98
C PRO A 109 -4.80 6.90 -18.44
N GLU A 110 -5.23 7.14 -19.69
CA GLU A 110 -5.39 8.49 -20.24
C GLU A 110 -6.49 9.29 -19.52
N ILE A 111 -7.56 8.61 -19.11
CA ILE A 111 -8.65 9.21 -18.33
C ILE A 111 -8.12 9.65 -16.95
N LEU A 112 -7.33 8.82 -16.28
CA LEU A 112 -6.77 9.11 -14.97
C LEU A 112 -5.71 10.21 -15.03
N MET A 113 -4.84 10.23 -16.03
CA MET A 113 -3.87 11.32 -16.25
C MET A 113 -4.55 12.68 -16.48
N LYS A 114 -5.75 12.70 -17.09
CA LYS A 114 -6.53 13.93 -17.23
C LYS A 114 -7.24 14.34 -15.95
N ALA A 115 -7.54 13.39 -15.08
CA ALA A 115 -8.28 13.63 -13.85
C ALA A 115 -7.39 14.06 -12.67
N GLY A 116 -6.12 13.63 -12.64
CA GLY A 116 -5.23 13.88 -11.50
C GLY A 116 -3.80 14.23 -11.90
N PRO A 117 -2.95 14.52 -10.91
CA PRO A 117 -1.60 15.04 -11.15
C PRO A 117 -0.55 13.96 -11.43
N LEU A 118 -0.88 12.68 -11.22
CA LEU A 118 0.07 11.59 -11.32
C LEU A 118 0.08 10.98 -12.73
N PRO A 119 1.24 10.56 -13.25
CA PRO A 119 1.32 9.77 -14.46
C PRO A 119 0.62 8.42 -14.28
N ALA A 120 -0.02 7.92 -15.34
CA ALA A 120 -0.70 6.64 -15.33
C ALA A 120 -0.41 5.86 -16.62
N SER A 121 -0.17 4.56 -16.50
CA SER A 121 0.08 3.68 -17.63
C SER A 121 -0.49 2.27 -17.41
N SER A 122 -0.60 1.48 -18.47
CA SER A 122 -0.71 0.03 -18.35
C SER A 122 0.69 -0.55 -18.38
N PRO A 123 1.13 -1.27 -17.33
CA PRO A 123 2.52 -1.74 -17.24
C PRO A 123 2.83 -2.83 -18.25
N ALA A 124 4.10 -2.95 -18.63
CA ALA A 124 4.66 -4.12 -19.29
C ALA A 124 4.96 -5.23 -18.25
N ASP A 125 5.15 -6.48 -18.74
CA ASP A 125 5.65 -7.55 -17.85
C ASP A 125 7.11 -7.27 -17.46
N PHE A 126 7.45 -7.49 -16.18
CA PHE A 126 8.73 -7.16 -15.55
C PHE A 126 9.05 -5.65 -15.48
N GLU A 127 8.04 -4.79 -15.52
CA GLU A 127 8.26 -3.35 -15.40
C GLU A 127 8.66 -2.98 -13.96
N PRO A 128 9.74 -2.19 -13.77
CA PRO A 128 10.12 -1.67 -12.46
C PRO A 128 9.04 -0.78 -11.86
N ILE A 129 8.84 -0.89 -10.54
CA ILE A 129 7.87 -0.07 -9.82
C ILE A 129 8.47 1.29 -9.49
N GLU A 130 7.82 2.36 -9.94
CA GLU A 130 8.18 3.75 -9.68
C GLU A 130 7.22 4.39 -8.68
N GLN A 131 7.73 5.22 -7.77
CA GLN A 131 6.91 6.02 -6.88
C GLN A 131 6.20 7.15 -7.63
N GLY A 132 5.02 7.53 -7.16
CA GLY A 132 4.24 8.60 -7.79
C GLY A 132 3.62 8.19 -9.13
N HIS A 133 3.55 6.91 -9.43
CA HIS A 133 3.00 6.37 -10.66
C HIS A 133 1.75 5.52 -10.41
N ILE A 134 0.80 5.57 -11.35
CA ILE A 134 -0.44 4.78 -11.34
C ILE A 134 -0.34 3.69 -12.41
N TYR A 135 -0.34 2.44 -11.98
CA TYR A 135 -0.34 1.26 -12.84
C TYR A 135 -1.75 0.70 -13.00
N VAL A 136 -2.26 0.66 -14.22
CA VAL A 136 -3.60 0.14 -14.53
C VAL A 136 -3.48 -1.25 -15.13
N ALA A 137 -4.06 -2.25 -14.50
CA ALA A 137 -4.03 -3.63 -14.98
C ALA A 137 -4.62 -3.74 -16.39
N PRO A 138 -3.85 -4.28 -17.38
CA PRO A 138 -4.34 -4.44 -18.75
C PRO A 138 -5.41 -5.54 -18.84
N PRO A 139 -6.37 -5.42 -19.77
CA PRO A 139 -7.37 -6.45 -20.00
C PRO A 139 -6.75 -7.80 -20.36
N GLY A 140 -7.29 -8.88 -19.81
CA GLY A 140 -6.86 -10.24 -20.13
C GLY A 140 -5.65 -10.74 -19.38
N TYR A 141 -5.06 -9.95 -18.48
CA TYR A 141 -3.97 -10.32 -17.60
C TYR A 141 -4.31 -10.02 -16.14
N HIS A 142 -3.81 -10.84 -15.21
CA HIS A 142 -3.69 -10.47 -13.82
C HIS A 142 -2.41 -9.66 -13.64
N MET A 143 -2.51 -8.53 -12.97
CA MET A 143 -1.36 -7.74 -12.51
C MET A 143 -0.96 -8.28 -11.14
N ILE A 144 0.27 -8.74 -11.03
CA ILE A 144 0.87 -9.35 -9.84
C ILE A 144 2.06 -8.48 -9.43
N LEU A 145 2.24 -8.25 -8.15
CA LEU A 145 3.40 -7.53 -7.63
C LEU A 145 4.43 -8.51 -7.07
N GLU A 146 5.65 -8.37 -7.55
CA GLU A 146 6.87 -8.91 -6.96
C GLU A 146 7.69 -7.75 -6.38
N ARG A 147 8.73 -8.04 -5.60
CA ARG A 147 9.56 -6.98 -5.01
C ARG A 147 10.24 -6.14 -6.09
N GLY A 148 9.81 -4.89 -6.22
CA GLY A 148 10.33 -3.92 -7.17
C GLY A 148 9.81 -4.05 -8.61
N LEU A 149 8.96 -5.03 -8.91
CA LEU A 149 8.53 -5.33 -10.28
C LEU A 149 7.03 -5.59 -10.38
N VAL A 150 6.45 -5.19 -11.51
CA VAL A 150 5.11 -5.61 -11.93
C VAL A 150 5.21 -6.84 -12.84
N ARG A 151 4.35 -7.83 -12.63
CA ARG A 151 4.22 -9.01 -13.48
C ARG A 151 2.83 -9.08 -14.09
N LEU A 152 2.75 -9.52 -15.33
CA LEU A 152 1.50 -9.75 -16.04
C LEU A 152 1.32 -11.24 -16.33
N MET A 153 0.27 -11.84 -15.76
CA MET A 153 0.03 -13.27 -15.86
C MET A 153 -1.32 -13.62 -16.50
N ARG A 154 -1.34 -14.62 -17.38
CA ARG A 154 -2.55 -15.17 -18.00
C ARG A 154 -3.09 -16.38 -17.23
N GLY A 155 -3.09 -16.36 -15.91
CA GLY A 155 -3.70 -17.40 -15.09
C GLY A 155 -5.22 -17.55 -15.32
N PRO A 156 -5.87 -18.54 -14.67
CA PRO A 156 -7.31 -18.67 -14.64
C PRO A 156 -7.99 -17.39 -14.16
N LYS A 157 -9.24 -17.15 -14.58
CA LYS A 157 -10.02 -16.03 -14.03
C LYS A 157 -10.27 -16.25 -12.55
N GLU A 158 -10.06 -15.22 -11.73
CA GLU A 158 -10.43 -15.17 -10.32
C GLU A 158 -11.68 -14.29 -10.17
N SER A 159 -12.62 -14.68 -9.32
CA SER A 159 -13.90 -13.98 -9.16
C SER A 159 -14.61 -13.68 -10.49
N ARG A 160 -14.47 -14.59 -11.50
CA ARG A 160 -14.95 -14.48 -12.89
C ARG A 160 -14.29 -13.37 -13.72
N ALA A 161 -13.28 -12.69 -13.18
CA ALA A 161 -12.60 -11.56 -13.85
C ALA A 161 -11.12 -11.87 -14.15
N ARG A 162 -10.57 -11.18 -15.13
CA ARG A 162 -9.14 -11.04 -15.41
C ARG A 162 -8.92 -9.73 -16.19
N PRO A 163 -8.33 -8.70 -15.52
CA PRO A 163 -7.73 -8.70 -14.18
C PRO A 163 -8.73 -8.94 -13.05
N ALA A 164 -8.24 -9.41 -11.88
CA ALA A 164 -8.97 -9.52 -10.64
C ALA A 164 -8.26 -8.79 -9.51
N SER A 165 -9.02 -8.12 -8.65
CA SER A 165 -8.50 -7.39 -7.49
C SER A 165 -7.89 -8.33 -6.47
N ASP A 166 -8.48 -9.51 -6.26
CA ASP A 166 -7.97 -10.52 -5.33
C ASP A 166 -6.53 -10.94 -5.67
N ALA A 167 -6.21 -11.14 -6.95
CA ALA A 167 -4.87 -11.53 -7.40
C ALA A 167 -3.83 -10.42 -7.12
N LEU A 168 -4.18 -9.17 -7.43
CA LEU A 168 -3.33 -8.01 -7.16
C LEU A 168 -3.09 -7.84 -5.66
N PHE A 169 -4.14 -7.80 -4.86
CA PHE A 169 -4.07 -7.54 -3.41
C PHE A 169 -3.26 -8.62 -2.69
N ARG A 170 -3.51 -9.89 -3.01
CA ARG A 170 -2.81 -11.01 -2.44
C ARG A 170 -1.31 -10.96 -2.77
N SER A 171 -0.93 -10.71 -4.01
CA SER A 171 0.48 -10.60 -4.40
C SER A 171 1.17 -9.42 -3.72
N ALA A 172 0.52 -8.26 -3.66
CA ALA A 172 1.03 -7.10 -2.92
C ALA A 172 1.25 -7.41 -1.45
N ALA A 173 0.27 -8.05 -0.78
CA ALA A 173 0.37 -8.45 0.62
C ALA A 173 1.58 -9.36 0.87
N TYR A 174 1.81 -10.35 0.01
CA TYR A 174 2.97 -11.24 0.13
C TYR A 174 4.30 -10.57 -0.13
N ALA A 175 4.38 -9.66 -1.11
CA ALA A 175 5.63 -9.00 -1.49
C ALA A 175 6.04 -7.87 -0.52
N TYR A 176 5.05 -7.14 0.04
CA TYR A 176 5.28 -5.87 0.73
C TYR A 176 4.73 -5.79 2.17
N GLY A 177 3.84 -6.69 2.58
CA GLY A 177 3.35 -6.82 3.96
C GLY A 177 2.76 -5.51 4.52
N LEU A 178 3.36 -5.02 5.61
CA LEU A 178 2.94 -3.80 6.34
C LEU A 178 2.87 -2.53 5.45
N ARG A 179 3.59 -2.50 4.34
CA ARG A 179 3.64 -1.34 3.42
C ARG A 179 2.38 -1.20 2.56
N VAL A 180 1.52 -2.23 2.53
CA VAL A 180 0.36 -2.27 1.62
C VAL A 180 -0.84 -1.56 2.22
N VAL A 181 -1.50 -0.74 1.39
CA VAL A 181 -2.86 -0.26 1.61
C VAL A 181 -3.76 -0.85 0.53
N GLY A 182 -4.72 -1.67 0.93
CA GLY A 182 -5.75 -2.21 0.04
C GLY A 182 -7.02 -1.35 0.10
N VAL A 183 -7.55 -0.98 -1.06
CA VAL A 183 -8.76 -0.16 -1.19
C VAL A 183 -9.79 -0.87 -2.04
N VAL A 184 -10.98 -1.10 -1.51
CA VAL A 184 -12.13 -1.64 -2.26
C VAL A 184 -13.14 -0.53 -2.49
N LEU A 185 -13.38 -0.22 -3.76
CA LEU A 185 -14.36 0.77 -4.21
C LEU A 185 -15.63 0.11 -4.72
N THR A 186 -16.55 0.92 -5.22
CA THR A 186 -17.81 0.52 -5.86
C THR A 186 -17.63 -0.61 -6.86
N GLY A 187 -18.51 -1.61 -6.82
CA GLY A 187 -18.49 -2.74 -7.73
C GLY A 187 -19.50 -3.82 -7.37
N LEU A 188 -19.78 -4.70 -8.34
CA LEU A 188 -20.66 -5.85 -8.17
C LEU A 188 -19.87 -7.10 -7.71
N LEU A 189 -20.55 -8.00 -7.06
CA LEU A 189 -20.02 -9.26 -6.51
C LEU A 189 -19.07 -9.03 -5.33
N LYS A 190 -17.94 -9.77 -5.25
CA LYS A 190 -17.07 -9.83 -4.06
C LYS A 190 -15.57 -9.84 -4.36
N ASP A 191 -15.16 -9.52 -5.59
CA ASP A 191 -13.72 -9.45 -5.92
C ASP A 191 -13.02 -8.37 -5.10
N GLY A 192 -11.82 -8.68 -4.61
CA GLY A 192 -11.06 -7.87 -3.68
C GLY A 192 -11.26 -8.22 -2.21
N THR A 193 -12.33 -8.97 -1.84
CA THR A 193 -12.58 -9.37 -0.45
C THR A 193 -11.50 -10.31 0.08
N ALA A 194 -11.19 -11.39 -0.65
CA ALA A 194 -10.16 -12.35 -0.24
C ALA A 194 -8.75 -11.75 -0.29
N GLY A 195 -8.50 -10.90 -1.29
CA GLY A 195 -7.25 -10.15 -1.38
C GLY A 195 -7.07 -9.14 -0.25
N LEU A 196 -8.12 -8.43 0.14
CA LEU A 196 -8.10 -7.46 1.25
C LEU A 196 -7.88 -8.17 2.59
N TRP A 197 -8.46 -9.36 2.76
CA TRP A 197 -8.17 -10.22 3.92
C TRP A 197 -6.68 -10.56 3.99
N ALA A 198 -6.06 -10.94 2.86
CA ALA A 198 -4.62 -11.21 2.82
C ALA A 198 -3.78 -9.95 3.15
N VAL A 199 -4.22 -8.76 2.73
CA VAL A 199 -3.56 -7.49 3.12
C VAL A 199 -3.59 -7.34 4.64
N LYS A 200 -4.72 -7.58 5.29
CA LYS A 200 -4.84 -7.51 6.76
C LYS A 200 -4.02 -8.58 7.47
N ASP A 201 -4.05 -9.81 7.00
CA ASP A 201 -3.27 -10.93 7.55
C ASP A 201 -1.75 -10.63 7.57
N ARG A 202 -1.27 -9.85 6.61
CA ARG A 202 0.12 -9.40 6.50
C ARG A 202 0.40 -8.04 7.15
N GLY A 203 -0.53 -7.52 7.96
CA GLY A 203 -0.40 -6.28 8.71
C GLY A 203 -0.57 -5.00 7.88
N GLY A 204 -1.06 -5.12 6.65
CA GLY A 204 -1.42 -4.00 5.80
C GLY A 204 -2.66 -3.27 6.31
N THR A 205 -3.01 -2.18 5.64
CA THR A 205 -4.20 -1.37 5.94
C THR A 205 -5.32 -1.67 4.94
N ALA A 206 -6.54 -1.86 5.43
CA ALA A 206 -7.73 -2.10 4.63
C ALA A 206 -8.66 -0.89 4.67
N ILE A 207 -8.99 -0.37 3.50
CA ILE A 207 -9.92 0.75 3.29
C ILE A 207 -11.05 0.28 2.39
N VAL A 208 -12.27 0.67 2.73
CA VAL A 208 -13.47 0.36 1.94
C VAL A 208 -14.27 1.64 1.72
N GLN A 209 -14.71 1.86 0.50
CA GLN A 209 -15.66 2.93 0.21
C GLN A 209 -16.98 2.65 0.95
N ASP A 210 -17.59 3.69 1.52
CA ASP A 210 -18.89 3.58 2.16
C ASP A 210 -19.93 3.01 1.18
N PRO A 211 -20.54 1.85 1.51
CA PRO A 211 -21.56 1.24 0.68
C PRO A 211 -22.79 2.12 0.44
N GLU A 212 -23.10 3.06 1.35
CA GLU A 212 -24.30 3.91 1.23
C GLU A 212 -24.16 4.93 0.09
N GLU A 213 -22.92 5.33 -0.29
CA GLU A 213 -22.70 6.22 -1.43
C GLU A 213 -22.19 5.48 -2.69
N ALA A 214 -21.83 4.21 -2.56
CA ALA A 214 -21.31 3.43 -3.67
C ALA A 214 -22.41 3.16 -4.72
N ILE A 215 -22.13 3.42 -6.01
CA ILE A 215 -23.05 3.13 -7.14
C ILE A 215 -23.45 1.66 -7.15
N ALA A 216 -22.50 0.76 -6.79
CA ALA A 216 -22.75 -0.66 -6.61
C ALA A 216 -22.12 -1.12 -5.29
N PRO A 217 -22.92 -1.31 -4.24
CA PRO A 217 -22.41 -1.53 -2.88
C PRO A 217 -21.89 -2.95 -2.62
N SER A 218 -22.07 -3.90 -3.53
CA SER A 218 -21.80 -5.33 -3.24
C SER A 218 -20.33 -5.63 -2.90
N MET A 219 -19.37 -5.05 -3.62
CA MET A 219 -17.94 -5.22 -3.31
C MET A 219 -17.57 -4.62 -1.95
N PRO A 220 -17.91 -3.33 -1.66
CA PRO A 220 -17.72 -2.73 -0.34
C PRO A 220 -18.38 -3.53 0.79
N GLN A 221 -19.64 -3.91 0.64
CA GLN A 221 -20.39 -4.70 1.64
C GLN A 221 -19.73 -6.06 1.90
N SER A 222 -19.33 -6.77 0.84
CA SER A 222 -18.62 -8.05 0.96
C SER A 222 -17.32 -7.91 1.75
N ALA A 223 -16.55 -6.86 1.47
CA ALA A 223 -15.31 -6.58 2.20
C ALA A 223 -15.58 -6.29 3.68
N LEU A 224 -16.55 -5.42 4.01
CA LEU A 224 -16.92 -5.10 5.39
C LEU A 224 -17.43 -6.30 6.19
N GLN A 225 -18.15 -7.22 5.55
CA GLN A 225 -18.69 -8.41 6.22
C GLN A 225 -17.63 -9.49 6.52
N ASN A 226 -16.52 -9.52 5.77
CA ASN A 226 -15.57 -10.63 5.80
C ASN A 226 -14.13 -10.25 6.19
N VAL A 227 -13.84 -8.96 6.32
CA VAL A 227 -12.49 -8.46 6.64
C VAL A 227 -12.56 -7.49 7.80
N ALA A 228 -11.57 -7.52 8.69
CA ALA A 228 -11.36 -6.52 9.73
C ALA A 228 -10.85 -5.21 9.09
N VAL A 229 -11.79 -4.43 8.50
CA VAL A 229 -11.49 -3.19 7.79
C VAL A 229 -11.06 -2.10 8.78
N ASP A 230 -10.00 -1.36 8.45
CA ASP A 230 -9.51 -0.26 9.30
C ASP A 230 -10.34 1.02 9.09
N TYR A 231 -10.74 1.27 7.84
CA TYR A 231 -11.48 2.49 7.48
C TYR A 231 -12.60 2.18 6.49
N CYS A 232 -13.83 2.62 6.83
CA CYS A 232 -14.96 2.69 5.91
C CYS A 232 -15.30 4.16 5.72
N LEU A 233 -15.10 4.70 4.52
CA LEU A 233 -15.11 6.14 4.28
C LEU A 233 -15.86 6.52 3.02
N PRO A 234 -16.49 7.71 3.00
CA PRO A 234 -16.92 8.36 1.78
C PRO A 234 -15.76 8.48 0.78
N LEU A 235 -16.07 8.37 -0.52
CA LEU A 235 -15.06 8.36 -1.58
C LEU A 235 -14.14 9.58 -1.54
N GLY A 236 -14.69 10.76 -1.21
CA GLY A 236 -13.93 12.02 -1.12
C GLY A 236 -12.89 12.05 0.01
N GLU A 237 -13.02 11.20 1.02
CA GLU A 237 -12.11 11.14 2.17
C GLU A 237 -10.97 10.11 1.98
N ILE A 238 -11.08 9.23 0.99
CA ILE A 238 -10.08 8.17 0.75
C ILE A 238 -8.75 8.76 0.29
N ALA A 239 -8.75 9.68 -0.68
CA ALA A 239 -7.50 10.27 -1.19
C ALA A 239 -6.71 11.07 -0.12
N PRO A 240 -7.34 11.92 0.71
CA PRO A 240 -6.67 12.55 1.86
C PRO A 240 -6.05 11.54 2.82
N LEU A 241 -6.78 10.46 3.17
CA LEU A 241 -6.25 9.41 4.03
C LEU A 241 -5.04 8.71 3.39
N LEU A 242 -5.10 8.37 2.10
CA LEU A 242 -3.97 7.76 1.39
C LEU A 242 -2.73 8.67 1.42
N ALA A 243 -2.91 9.99 1.23
CA ALA A 243 -1.82 10.96 1.31
C ALA A 243 -1.20 11.01 2.72
N GLN A 244 -2.02 10.96 3.76
CA GLN A 244 -1.56 10.89 5.14
C GLN A 244 -0.79 9.58 5.42
N LEU A 245 -1.32 8.43 5.03
CA LEU A 245 -0.68 7.12 5.25
C LEU A 245 0.64 6.98 4.50
N ALA A 246 0.75 7.54 3.29
CA ALA A 246 1.98 7.53 2.50
C ALA A 246 3.07 8.46 3.04
N SER A 247 2.69 9.52 3.76
CA SER A 247 3.63 10.49 4.33
C SER A 247 4.06 10.18 5.76
N THR A 248 3.29 9.34 6.48
CA THR A 248 3.53 9.05 7.90
C THR A 248 4.23 7.70 8.03
N PRO A 249 5.44 7.63 8.64
CA PRO A 249 6.02 6.35 9.04
C PRO A 249 5.08 5.66 10.03
N THR A 250 4.68 4.42 9.74
CA THR A 250 3.83 3.64 10.65
C THR A 250 4.60 3.28 11.90
N SER A 251 4.06 3.64 13.04
CA SER A 251 4.56 3.28 14.38
C SER A 251 4.32 1.80 14.71
#